data_5c35c7829e24f1fd9529cc84da2cc295
#
_entry.id   5c35c7829e24f1fd9529cc84da2cc295
#
_cell.length_a   1.000
_cell.length_b   1.000
_cell.length_c   1.000
_cell.angle_alpha   90.00
_cell.angle_beta   90.00
_cell.angle_gamma   90.00
#
_symmetry.space_group_name_H-M   'P 1'
#
loop_
_entity.id
_entity.type
_entity.pdbx_description
1 polymer ?
#
loop_
_entity_poly.entity_id
_entity_poly.type
_entity_poly.pdbx_seq_one_letter_code
_entity_poly.pdbx_strand_id
1 'polypeptide(L)'
;MVLALQPPQAFLPRRNGTISFSAASPPLYAPNQAPVPGDPKTGRNNNQGFEALTISPDGKTLYTMIQSALNQEGGPKKKNRQPARLLEYDISSGTPEYKHEYAVLLPKYNDYTEKDPSDAAKVASQSEIHQLPTGDFLVLSRDSGFGHGQSESLSVYRHADVVSISESTTDLKGTNDAADGSIASSKGILDSGITPAEYCPFLDFNVNSELAKFGLHNGGAQDAGLLNEKWESLALVAVEPRGHKDKHSKKTREYFLFSFSDNDFITQDGRFHEAFRLLQHKYADYHSYRTHEFWPLQVRR
;
A
#
# COMPACT_ATOMS: atom_id res chain seq x y z
N MET A 1 11.05 19.87 10.45
CA MET A 1 9.71 19.95 11.10
C MET A 1 9.19 18.53 11.23
N VAL A 2 8.73 18.11 12.41
CA VAL A 2 8.11 16.79 12.60
C VAL A 2 6.61 17.03 12.63
N LEU A 3 5.86 16.44 11.68
CA LEU A 3 4.41 16.46 11.68
C LEU A 3 3.91 15.24 12.45
N ALA A 4 3.10 15.46 13.48
CA ALA A 4 2.45 14.40 14.23
C ALA A 4 0.99 14.29 13.77
N LEU A 5 0.68 13.22 13.04
CA LEU A 5 -0.68 12.90 12.65
C LEU A 5 -1.44 12.28 13.83
N GLN A 6 -2.66 12.75 14.06
CA GLN A 6 -3.58 12.14 15.01
C GLN A 6 -4.62 11.34 14.22
N PRO A 7 -4.56 9.99 14.25
CA PRO A 7 -5.55 9.18 13.56
C PRO A 7 -6.90 9.26 14.28
N PRO A 8 -8.02 9.10 13.56
CA PRO A 8 -9.33 8.97 14.17
C PRO A 8 -9.40 7.87 15.23
N GLN A 9 -10.35 7.99 16.15
CA GLN A 9 -10.45 7.08 17.29
C GLN A 9 -10.73 5.63 16.89
N ALA A 10 -11.39 5.40 15.75
CA ALA A 10 -11.66 4.07 15.19
C ALA A 10 -10.39 3.25 14.91
N PHE A 11 -9.25 3.91 14.64
CA PHE A 11 -7.98 3.24 14.31
C PHE A 11 -7.18 2.81 15.54
N LEU A 12 -7.45 3.41 16.70
CA LEU A 12 -6.68 3.10 17.89
C LEU A 12 -7.00 1.68 18.39
N PRO A 13 -5.98 0.80 18.48
CA PRO A 13 -6.20 -0.57 18.92
C PRO A 13 -6.66 -0.59 20.38
N ARG A 14 -7.79 -1.24 20.67
CA ARG A 14 -8.38 -1.32 22.00
C ARG A 14 -8.79 -2.72 22.38
N ARG A 15 -8.68 -3.00 23.67
CA ARG A 15 -9.30 -4.17 24.32
C ARG A 15 -9.93 -3.72 25.63
N ASN A 16 -11.20 -4.05 25.83
CA ASN A 16 -11.97 -3.66 27.02
C ASN A 16 -11.91 -2.14 27.31
N GLY A 17 -12.01 -1.32 26.25
CA GLY A 17 -11.95 0.14 26.36
C GLY A 17 -10.55 0.74 26.56
N THR A 18 -9.53 -0.08 26.81
CA THR A 18 -8.14 0.39 26.99
C THR A 18 -7.40 0.40 25.66
N ILE A 19 -6.73 1.51 25.34
CA ILE A 19 -5.86 1.61 24.15
C ILE A 19 -4.66 0.68 24.35
N SER A 20 -4.40 -0.14 23.33
CA SER A 20 -3.25 -1.05 23.27
C SER A 20 -2.09 -0.39 22.56
N PHE A 21 -0.89 -0.53 23.13
CA PHE A 21 0.35 -0.27 22.41
C PHE A 21 0.82 -1.58 21.77
N SER A 22 0.91 -1.59 20.44
CA SER A 22 1.35 -2.77 19.71
C SER A 22 2.83 -3.05 19.93
N ALA A 23 3.20 -4.32 20.01
CA ALA A 23 4.60 -4.75 20.04
C ALA A 23 5.37 -4.35 18.78
N ALA A 24 4.71 -4.33 17.62
CA ALA A 24 5.32 -3.93 16.34
C ALA A 24 5.72 -2.44 16.30
N SER A 25 5.16 -1.61 17.19
CA SER A 25 5.47 -0.18 17.24
C SER A 25 5.50 0.32 18.68
N PRO A 26 6.33 -0.26 19.54
CA PRO A 26 6.47 0.26 20.91
C PRO A 26 7.15 1.63 20.90
N PRO A 27 6.90 2.50 21.91
CA PRO A 27 7.62 3.77 22.08
C PRO A 27 9.13 3.56 22.26
N LEU A 28 9.52 2.38 22.74
CA LEU A 28 10.90 1.90 22.83
C LEU A 28 11.00 0.66 21.95
N TYR A 29 12.04 0.60 21.12
CA TYR A 29 12.30 -0.56 20.28
C TYR A 29 12.49 -1.82 21.13
N ALA A 30 11.48 -2.66 21.17
CA ALA A 30 11.45 -3.91 21.93
C ALA A 30 10.77 -5.00 21.10
N PRO A 31 11.46 -5.58 20.09
CA PRO A 31 10.87 -6.46 19.10
C PRO A 31 10.25 -7.74 19.69
N ASN A 32 10.71 -8.13 20.86
CA ASN A 32 10.20 -9.32 21.56
C ASN A 32 9.09 -9.01 22.60
N GLN A 33 8.68 -7.76 22.70
CA GLN A 33 7.62 -7.39 23.63
C GLN A 33 6.25 -7.71 23.05
N ALA A 34 5.46 -8.49 23.77
CA ALA A 34 4.07 -8.74 23.38
C ALA A 34 3.23 -7.46 23.44
N PRO A 35 2.22 -7.29 22.58
CA PRO A 35 1.27 -6.19 22.65
C PRO A 35 0.55 -6.14 24.01
N VAL A 36 0.31 -4.94 24.53
CA VAL A 36 -0.41 -4.75 25.80
C VAL A 36 -1.54 -3.74 25.61
N PRO A 37 -2.80 -4.11 25.83
CA PRO A 37 -3.30 -5.47 25.98
C PRO A 37 -3.13 -6.31 24.70
N GLY A 38 -2.90 -7.60 24.85
CA GLY A 38 -2.81 -8.51 23.71
C GLY A 38 -4.14 -8.60 22.95
N ASP A 39 -4.07 -8.91 21.65
CA ASP A 39 -5.23 -9.15 20.78
C ASP A 39 -6.29 -8.04 20.84
N PRO A 40 -6.02 -6.83 20.31
CA PRO A 40 -7.00 -5.77 20.28
C PRO A 40 -8.26 -6.23 19.54
N LYS A 41 -9.44 -5.83 20.03
CA LYS A 41 -10.73 -6.18 19.45
C LYS A 41 -11.24 -5.13 18.47
N THR A 42 -10.76 -3.90 18.60
CA THR A 42 -11.05 -2.78 17.70
C THR A 42 -9.76 -2.04 17.34
N GLY A 43 -9.84 -1.19 16.34
CA GLY A 43 -8.72 -0.44 15.82
C GLY A 43 -7.86 -1.27 14.86
N ARG A 44 -6.69 -0.77 14.53
CA ARG A 44 -5.75 -1.46 13.64
C ARG A 44 -5.36 -2.82 14.20
N ASN A 45 -5.23 -3.80 13.33
CA ASN A 45 -4.70 -5.10 13.69
C ASN A 45 -3.17 -5.00 13.89
N ASN A 46 -2.58 -5.95 14.65
CA ASN A 46 -1.14 -6.03 14.79
C ASN A 46 -0.48 -6.20 13.42
N ASN A 47 0.61 -5.43 13.19
CA ASN A 47 1.34 -5.39 11.92
C ASN A 47 0.43 -5.14 10.70
N GLN A 48 -0.60 -4.31 10.88
CA GLN A 48 -1.54 -3.85 9.85
C GLN A 48 -1.82 -2.36 10.12
N GLY A 49 -0.77 -1.55 10.15
CA GLY A 49 -0.83 -0.13 10.43
C GLY A 49 -1.06 0.71 9.18
N PHE A 50 -0.66 1.97 9.27
CA PHE A 50 -0.55 2.84 8.11
C PHE A 50 0.72 2.47 7.34
N GLU A 51 0.58 2.07 6.11
CA GLU A 51 1.68 1.66 5.22
C GLU A 51 1.95 2.71 4.15
N ALA A 52 0.93 3.46 3.77
CA ALA A 52 0.98 4.35 2.64
C ALA A 52 0.92 5.82 3.05
N LEU A 53 1.72 6.65 2.38
CA LEU A 53 1.77 8.08 2.62
C LEU A 53 2.11 8.84 1.33
N THR A 54 1.23 9.75 0.92
CA THR A 54 1.49 10.62 -0.23
C THR A 54 1.06 12.07 0.06
N ILE A 55 1.68 13.00 -0.65
CA ILE A 55 1.36 14.44 -0.55
C ILE A 55 0.84 14.90 -1.91
N SER A 56 -0.18 15.75 -1.88
CA SER A 56 -0.71 16.38 -3.09
C SER A 56 0.36 17.17 -3.86
N PRO A 57 0.24 17.30 -5.19
CA PRO A 57 1.23 18.02 -5.99
C PRO A 57 1.45 19.47 -5.60
N ASP A 58 0.51 20.11 -4.91
CA ASP A 58 0.63 21.48 -4.38
C ASP A 58 1.22 21.53 -2.95
N GLY A 59 1.48 20.37 -2.34
CA GLY A 59 2.11 20.26 -1.02
C GLY A 59 1.20 20.62 0.16
N LYS A 60 -0.13 20.72 -0.03
CA LYS A 60 -1.07 21.18 0.99
C LYS A 60 -1.89 20.09 1.64
N THR A 61 -2.04 18.97 0.96
CA THR A 61 -2.83 17.83 1.44
C THR A 61 -1.94 16.60 1.59
N LEU A 62 -2.09 15.91 2.70
CA LEU A 62 -1.42 14.67 2.97
C LEU A 62 -2.46 13.56 3.06
N TYR A 63 -2.19 12.47 2.36
CA TYR A 63 -3.01 11.26 2.37
C TYR A 63 -2.24 10.12 3.00
N THR A 64 -2.94 9.33 3.80
CA THR A 64 -2.40 8.09 4.36
C THR A 64 -3.45 7.01 4.35
N MET A 65 -3.04 5.77 4.15
CA MET A 65 -3.95 4.64 4.04
C MET A 65 -3.50 3.50 4.96
N ILE A 66 -4.47 2.89 5.65
CA ILE A 66 -4.22 1.70 6.45
C ILE A 66 -3.99 0.49 5.54
N GLN A 67 -3.11 -0.42 5.94
CA GLN A 67 -2.72 -1.60 5.16
C GLN A 67 -3.91 -2.49 4.78
N SER A 68 -4.88 -2.64 5.67
CA SER A 68 -6.09 -3.45 5.46
C SER A 68 -7.17 -3.12 6.50
N ALA A 69 -8.28 -3.85 6.49
CA ALA A 69 -9.40 -3.63 7.40
C ALA A 69 -9.02 -3.56 8.88
N LEU A 70 -9.73 -2.71 9.63
CA LEU A 70 -9.66 -2.67 11.08
C LEU A 70 -10.17 -3.98 11.70
N ASN A 71 -9.83 -4.24 12.97
CA ASN A 71 -10.23 -5.47 13.66
C ASN A 71 -11.74 -5.69 13.68
N GLN A 72 -12.52 -4.63 13.94
CA GLN A 72 -13.98 -4.67 13.95
C GLN A 72 -14.59 -4.90 12.55
N GLU A 73 -13.80 -4.68 11.49
CA GLU A 73 -14.21 -4.72 10.08
C GLU A 73 -13.70 -5.94 9.32
N GLY A 74 -13.22 -6.94 10.04
CA GLY A 74 -12.72 -8.19 9.46
C GLY A 74 -11.21 -8.36 9.51
N GLY A 75 -10.44 -7.39 10.01
CA GLY A 75 -8.98 -7.36 10.08
C GLY A 75 -8.28 -8.64 10.55
N PRO A 76 -8.79 -9.40 11.55
CA PRO A 76 -8.13 -10.62 12.01
C PRO A 76 -8.01 -11.74 10.96
N LYS A 77 -8.94 -11.82 9.99
CA LYS A 77 -8.96 -12.89 8.98
C LYS A 77 -8.56 -12.37 7.62
N LYS A 78 -7.48 -12.92 7.01
CA LYS A 78 -6.95 -12.49 5.71
C LYS A 78 -8.03 -12.38 4.61
N LYS A 79 -9.01 -13.27 4.56
CA LYS A 79 -10.12 -13.25 3.59
C LYS A 79 -11.14 -12.13 3.79
N ASN A 80 -11.16 -11.50 4.98
CA ASN A 80 -12.14 -10.47 5.36
C ASN A 80 -11.55 -9.05 5.36
N ARG A 81 -10.26 -8.88 5.07
CA ARG A 81 -9.52 -7.61 5.21
C ARG A 81 -9.82 -6.58 4.11
N GLN A 82 -10.86 -6.76 3.32
CA GLN A 82 -11.11 -5.97 2.12
C GLN A 82 -11.35 -4.47 2.39
N PRO A 83 -12.19 -4.03 3.36
CA PRO A 83 -12.43 -2.60 3.58
C PRO A 83 -11.22 -1.97 4.29
N ALA A 84 -10.44 -1.23 3.52
CA ALA A 84 -9.41 -0.34 4.06
C ALA A 84 -9.92 1.10 4.10
N ARG A 85 -9.19 1.98 4.76
CA ARG A 85 -9.57 3.39 4.93
C ARG A 85 -8.44 4.31 4.51
N LEU A 86 -8.74 5.28 3.66
CA LEU A 86 -7.88 6.36 3.20
C LEU A 86 -8.25 7.64 3.96
N LEU A 87 -7.27 8.27 4.59
CA LEU A 87 -7.43 9.50 5.36
C LEU A 87 -6.78 10.67 4.64
N GLU A 88 -7.44 11.81 4.72
CA GLU A 88 -6.98 13.08 4.18
C GLU A 88 -6.75 14.11 5.29
N TYR A 89 -5.60 14.78 5.24
CA TYR A 89 -5.20 15.84 6.17
C TYR A 89 -4.80 17.10 5.41
N ASP A 90 -5.34 18.25 5.82
CA ASP A 90 -4.81 19.55 5.43
C ASP A 90 -3.53 19.83 6.22
N ILE A 91 -2.44 20.08 5.52
CA ILE A 91 -1.12 20.41 6.09
C ILE A 91 -0.67 21.83 5.72
N SER A 92 -1.51 22.63 5.11
CA SER A 92 -1.18 23.97 4.62
C SER A 92 -0.78 24.94 5.73
N SER A 93 -1.32 24.78 6.93
CA SER A 93 -0.98 25.60 8.12
C SER A 93 0.29 25.15 8.84
N GLY A 94 0.89 24.01 8.44
CA GLY A 94 2.00 23.37 9.15
C GLY A 94 1.58 22.50 10.35
N THR A 95 0.30 22.54 10.72
CA THR A 95 -0.30 21.60 11.68
C THR A 95 -1.31 20.74 10.92
N PRO A 96 -1.14 19.40 10.91
CA PRO A 96 -2.07 18.53 10.20
C PRO A 96 -3.48 18.60 10.79
N GLU A 97 -4.46 18.83 9.93
CA GLU A 97 -5.87 18.82 10.30
C GLU A 97 -6.60 17.72 9.53
N TYR A 98 -7.17 16.74 10.23
CA TYR A 98 -7.96 15.67 9.64
C TYR A 98 -9.21 16.24 8.95
N LYS A 99 -9.35 15.98 7.64
CA LYS A 99 -10.41 16.57 6.81
C LYS A 99 -11.43 15.56 6.33
N HIS A 100 -11.00 14.47 5.75
CA HIS A 100 -11.88 13.47 5.14
C HIS A 100 -11.37 12.06 5.37
N GLU A 101 -12.30 11.10 5.22
CA GLU A 101 -11.99 9.68 5.29
C GLU A 101 -12.86 8.90 4.31
N TYR A 102 -12.28 7.95 3.59
CA TYR A 102 -12.95 7.20 2.54
C TYR A 102 -12.69 5.71 2.66
N ALA A 103 -13.73 4.90 2.36
CA ALA A 103 -13.57 3.46 2.23
C ALA A 103 -12.92 3.11 0.88
N VAL A 104 -11.95 2.20 0.92
CA VAL A 104 -11.32 1.58 -0.26
C VAL A 104 -11.45 0.08 -0.15
N LEU A 105 -12.11 -0.55 -1.12
CA LEU A 105 -12.26 -2.00 -1.15
C LEU A 105 -11.05 -2.63 -1.85
N LEU A 106 -10.11 -3.15 -1.07
CA LEU A 106 -8.92 -3.81 -1.58
C LEU A 106 -9.27 -5.04 -2.43
N PRO A 107 -8.46 -5.37 -3.45
CA PRO A 107 -8.72 -6.50 -4.33
C PRO A 107 -8.58 -7.84 -3.61
N LYS A 108 -9.24 -8.85 -4.16
CA LYS A 108 -9.13 -10.23 -3.71
C LYS A 108 -8.34 -11.06 -4.72
N TYR A 109 -7.55 -11.99 -4.20
CA TYR A 109 -6.86 -13.00 -4.99
C TYR A 109 -7.14 -14.40 -4.46
N ASN A 110 -6.85 -15.40 -5.26
CA ASN A 110 -7.04 -16.80 -4.92
C ASN A 110 -5.69 -17.41 -4.54
N ASP A 111 -5.50 -17.70 -3.27
CA ASP A 111 -4.29 -18.36 -2.76
C ASP A 111 -4.34 -19.85 -3.13
N TYR A 112 -3.54 -20.23 -4.13
CA TYR A 112 -3.51 -21.61 -4.65
C TYR A 112 -2.86 -22.61 -3.65
N THR A 113 -2.19 -22.12 -2.63
CA THR A 113 -1.54 -22.96 -1.61
C THR A 113 -2.50 -23.37 -0.51
N GLU A 114 -3.65 -22.69 -0.42
CA GLU A 114 -4.65 -22.97 0.60
C GLU A 114 -5.38 -24.28 0.31
N LYS A 115 -5.39 -25.16 1.30
CA LYS A 115 -6.00 -26.50 1.16
C LYS A 115 -7.52 -26.48 1.24
N ASP A 116 -8.08 -25.54 1.99
CA ASP A 116 -9.51 -25.34 2.09
C ASP A 116 -9.98 -24.30 1.07
N PRO A 117 -10.77 -24.69 0.06
CA PRO A 117 -11.27 -23.72 -0.92
C PRO A 117 -12.07 -22.55 -0.32
N SER A 118 -12.69 -22.75 0.85
CA SER A 118 -13.43 -21.69 1.55
C SER A 118 -12.52 -20.62 2.14
N ASP A 119 -11.24 -20.92 2.32
CA ASP A 119 -10.20 -20.00 2.82
C ASP A 119 -9.22 -19.53 1.72
N ALA A 120 -9.37 -20.04 0.49
CA ALA A 120 -8.48 -19.68 -0.64
C ALA A 120 -8.59 -18.20 -1.04
N ALA A 121 -9.78 -17.60 -0.93
CA ALA A 121 -9.95 -16.18 -1.19
C ALA A 121 -9.27 -15.35 -0.10
N LYS A 122 -8.24 -14.59 -0.47
CA LYS A 122 -7.50 -13.66 0.39
C LYS A 122 -7.64 -12.24 -0.16
N VAL A 123 -7.28 -11.25 0.65
CA VAL A 123 -7.24 -9.85 0.24
C VAL A 123 -5.79 -9.44 0.03
N ALA A 124 -5.50 -8.84 -1.12
CA ALA A 124 -4.22 -8.22 -1.41
C ALA A 124 -4.12 -6.92 -0.62
N SER A 125 -3.29 -6.93 0.42
CA SER A 125 -3.07 -5.75 1.26
C SER A 125 -2.33 -4.67 0.48
N GLN A 126 -2.65 -3.40 0.76
CA GLN A 126 -1.91 -2.29 0.16
C GLN A 126 -0.57 -2.09 0.89
N SER A 127 0.42 -1.60 0.17
CA SER A 127 1.77 -1.30 0.67
C SER A 127 2.16 0.16 0.42
N GLU A 128 1.55 0.84 -0.56
CA GLU A 128 1.87 2.23 -0.88
C GLU A 128 0.74 2.88 -1.68
N ILE A 129 0.63 4.20 -1.57
CA ILE A 129 -0.20 5.02 -2.45
C ILE A 129 0.61 6.18 -3.03
N HIS A 130 0.25 6.60 -4.24
CA HIS A 130 0.82 7.78 -4.87
C HIS A 130 -0.28 8.59 -5.54
N GLN A 131 -0.46 9.86 -5.14
CA GLN A 131 -1.47 10.71 -5.77
C GLN A 131 -1.02 11.12 -7.17
N LEU A 132 -1.89 10.87 -8.15
CA LEU A 132 -1.71 11.27 -9.54
C LEU A 132 -2.03 12.77 -9.73
N PRO A 133 -1.47 13.41 -10.77
CA PRO A 133 -1.84 14.78 -11.13
C PRO A 133 -3.31 14.98 -11.48
N THR A 134 -4.06 13.91 -11.72
CA THR A 134 -5.52 13.91 -11.96
C THR A 134 -6.32 14.06 -10.68
N GLY A 135 -5.73 13.80 -9.52
CA GLY A 135 -6.40 13.69 -8.22
C GLY A 135 -6.67 12.26 -7.80
N ASP A 136 -6.61 11.30 -8.73
CA ASP A 136 -6.70 9.87 -8.44
C ASP A 136 -5.45 9.36 -7.71
N PHE A 137 -5.47 8.11 -7.27
CA PHE A 137 -4.35 7.47 -6.59
C PHE A 137 -3.92 6.21 -7.33
N LEU A 138 -2.60 5.99 -7.44
CA LEU A 138 -2.07 4.64 -7.62
C LEU A 138 -1.99 3.98 -6.25
N VAL A 139 -2.49 2.76 -6.15
CA VAL A 139 -2.44 1.93 -4.94
C VAL A 139 -1.67 0.67 -5.27
N LEU A 140 -0.54 0.46 -4.60
CA LEU A 140 0.24 -0.76 -4.70
C LEU A 140 -0.36 -1.80 -3.77
N SER A 141 -0.89 -2.88 -4.33
CA SER A 141 -1.44 -4.00 -3.56
C SER A 141 -0.78 -5.30 -3.98
N ARG A 142 -0.58 -6.20 -3.03
CA ARG A 142 0.10 -7.48 -3.26
C ARG A 142 -0.44 -8.60 -2.39
N ASP A 143 -0.23 -9.83 -2.85
CA ASP A 143 -0.29 -11.02 -2.02
C ASP A 143 0.89 -11.09 -1.04
N SER A 144 0.97 -12.09 -0.20
CA SER A 144 2.08 -12.28 0.73
C SER A 144 2.45 -13.75 0.86
N GLY A 145 3.75 -14.01 0.99
CA GLY A 145 4.32 -15.36 1.09
C GLY A 145 4.77 -15.94 -0.25
N PHE A 146 4.88 -15.11 -1.30
CA PHE A 146 5.23 -15.54 -2.66
C PHE A 146 6.38 -14.70 -3.23
N GLY A 147 7.38 -15.35 -3.84
CA GLY A 147 8.50 -14.69 -4.50
C GLY A 147 9.86 -15.15 -3.99
N HIS A 148 10.90 -14.38 -4.31
CA HIS A 148 12.27 -14.71 -3.94
C HIS A 148 12.44 -14.80 -2.41
N GLY A 149 13.07 -15.87 -1.94
CA GLY A 149 13.27 -16.13 -0.51
C GLY A 149 12.05 -16.72 0.21
N GLN A 150 10.92 -16.89 -0.46
CA GLN A 150 9.73 -17.53 0.09
C GLN A 150 9.64 -19.01 -0.31
N SER A 151 8.85 -19.81 0.41
CA SER A 151 8.59 -21.21 0.06
C SER A 151 7.90 -21.36 -1.30
N GLU A 152 7.07 -20.39 -1.63
CA GLU A 152 6.31 -20.33 -2.87
C GLU A 152 6.82 -19.18 -3.75
N SER A 153 7.14 -19.49 -4.99
CA SER A 153 7.74 -18.52 -5.92
C SER A 153 6.72 -17.74 -6.75
N LEU A 154 5.50 -18.29 -6.95
CA LEU A 154 4.51 -17.72 -7.86
C LEU A 154 3.55 -16.78 -7.13
N SER A 155 3.76 -15.47 -7.25
CA SER A 155 2.79 -14.46 -6.83
C SER A 155 1.61 -14.43 -7.79
N VAL A 156 0.40 -14.33 -7.26
CA VAL A 156 -0.86 -14.25 -8.03
C VAL A 156 -1.46 -12.86 -8.06
N TYR A 157 -0.96 -11.96 -7.21
CA TYR A 157 -1.39 -10.56 -7.19
C TYR A 157 -0.26 -9.62 -6.78
N ARG A 158 0.16 -8.76 -7.70
CA ARG A 158 1.15 -7.70 -7.47
C ARG A 158 0.86 -6.57 -8.46
N HIS A 159 0.07 -5.59 -8.04
CA HIS A 159 -0.49 -4.57 -8.91
C HIS A 159 -0.26 -3.16 -8.39
N ALA A 160 -0.12 -2.19 -9.32
CA ALA A 160 -0.40 -0.79 -9.06
C ALA A 160 -1.72 -0.45 -9.75
N ASP A 161 -2.78 -0.28 -8.98
CA ASP A 161 -4.13 -0.05 -9.47
C ASP A 161 -4.58 1.39 -9.22
N VAL A 162 -5.62 1.84 -9.91
CA VAL A 162 -6.13 3.21 -9.76
C VAL A 162 -7.31 3.24 -8.81
N VAL A 163 -7.26 4.17 -7.87
CA VAL A 163 -8.38 4.49 -6.96
C VAL A 163 -8.82 5.92 -7.17
N SER A 164 -10.12 6.12 -7.37
CA SER A 164 -10.74 7.42 -7.62
C SER A 164 -11.77 7.76 -6.55
N ILE A 165 -11.64 8.96 -5.98
CA ILE A 165 -12.64 9.54 -5.09
C ILE A 165 -13.52 10.47 -5.92
N SER A 166 -14.85 10.30 -5.84
CA SER A 166 -15.83 11.09 -6.56
C SER A 166 -16.80 11.76 -5.61
N GLU A 167 -17.66 12.63 -6.13
CA GLU A 167 -18.75 13.26 -5.34
C GLU A 167 -19.74 12.24 -4.74
N SER A 168 -19.84 11.04 -5.32
CA SER A 168 -20.67 9.96 -4.79
C SER A 168 -19.96 9.12 -3.71
N THR A 169 -18.65 9.26 -3.53
CA THR A 169 -17.89 8.53 -2.51
C THR A 169 -18.29 9.04 -1.12
N THR A 170 -18.63 8.12 -0.22
CA THR A 170 -19.06 8.50 1.14
C THR A 170 -17.88 9.01 1.96
N ASP A 171 -17.99 10.23 2.50
CA ASP A 171 -17.09 10.72 3.53
C ASP A 171 -17.48 10.11 4.88
N LEU A 172 -16.56 9.39 5.48
CA LEU A 172 -16.76 8.66 6.74
C LEU A 172 -16.51 9.52 7.98
N LYS A 173 -15.91 10.71 7.79
CA LYS A 173 -15.59 11.62 8.87
C LYS A 173 -16.84 12.05 9.62
N GLY A 174 -16.78 11.99 10.96
CA GLY A 174 -17.88 12.37 11.84
C GLY A 174 -19.01 11.34 11.94
N THR A 175 -18.97 10.26 11.14
CA THR A 175 -19.98 9.18 11.17
C THR A 175 -19.38 7.85 11.64
N ASN A 176 -18.24 7.46 11.09
CA ASN A 176 -17.64 6.14 11.33
C ASN A 176 -16.23 6.20 11.94
N ASP A 177 -15.76 7.36 12.34
CA ASP A 177 -14.42 7.64 12.86
C ASP A 177 -14.32 7.62 14.41
N ALA A 178 -15.44 7.42 15.12
CA ALA A 178 -15.47 7.26 16.58
C ALA A 178 -14.80 5.96 17.04
N ALA A 179 -14.57 5.83 18.34
CA ALA A 179 -13.86 4.70 18.95
C ALA A 179 -14.45 3.31 18.67
N ASP A 180 -15.76 3.25 18.49
CA ASP A 180 -16.56 2.07 18.14
C ASP A 180 -17.04 2.11 16.67
N GLY A 181 -16.59 3.11 15.91
CA GLY A 181 -16.94 3.30 14.52
C GLY A 181 -16.52 2.11 13.64
N SER A 182 -17.42 1.70 12.77
CA SER A 182 -17.19 0.61 11.82
C SER A 182 -17.86 0.95 10.49
N ILE A 183 -17.24 0.55 9.39
CA ILE A 183 -17.79 0.68 8.03
C ILE A 183 -18.21 -0.67 7.43
N ALA A 184 -17.92 -1.76 8.13
CA ALA A 184 -18.16 -3.10 7.63
C ALA A 184 -18.40 -4.09 8.77
N SER A 185 -19.02 -5.19 8.46
CA SER A 185 -19.17 -6.32 9.38
C SER A 185 -17.81 -6.98 9.69
N SER A 186 -17.75 -7.79 10.74
CA SER A 186 -16.58 -8.62 11.07
C SER A 186 -16.20 -9.65 9.99
N LYS A 187 -17.02 -9.78 8.93
CA LYS A 187 -16.74 -10.57 7.74
C LYS A 187 -16.17 -9.74 6.59
N GLY A 188 -15.89 -8.46 6.80
CA GLY A 188 -15.37 -7.55 5.78
C GLY A 188 -16.40 -7.16 4.71
N ILE A 189 -17.68 -7.25 5.03
CA ILE A 189 -18.76 -6.83 4.13
C ILE A 189 -19.09 -5.38 4.47
N LEU A 190 -18.86 -4.50 3.50
CA LEU A 190 -19.14 -3.06 3.63
C LEU A 190 -20.63 -2.82 3.90
N ASP A 191 -20.92 -1.84 4.74
CA ASP A 191 -22.29 -1.43 5.06
C ASP A 191 -22.95 -0.82 3.82
N SER A 192 -24.22 -1.17 3.58
CA SER A 192 -24.94 -0.82 2.34
C SER A 192 -25.15 0.69 2.13
N GLY A 193 -25.01 1.48 3.19
CA GLY A 193 -25.10 2.94 3.13
C GLY A 193 -23.80 3.65 2.74
N ILE A 194 -22.70 2.91 2.54
CA ILE A 194 -21.39 3.45 2.24
C ILE A 194 -21.02 3.16 0.79
N THR A 195 -20.78 4.22 0.02
CA THR A 195 -20.22 4.15 -1.33
C THR A 195 -18.70 4.26 -1.22
N PRO A 196 -17.93 3.21 -1.52
CA PRO A 196 -16.47 3.24 -1.47
C PRO A 196 -15.91 4.07 -2.63
N ALA A 197 -14.63 4.43 -2.54
CA ALA A 197 -13.88 4.92 -3.68
C ALA A 197 -13.85 3.86 -4.79
N GLU A 198 -13.88 4.30 -6.05
CA GLU A 198 -13.83 3.41 -7.20
C GLU A 198 -12.44 2.79 -7.32
N TYR A 199 -12.36 1.46 -7.46
CA TYR A 199 -11.11 0.71 -7.58
C TYR A 199 -11.04 0.05 -8.97
N CYS A 200 -10.06 0.46 -9.79
CA CYS A 200 -9.87 -0.01 -11.15
C CYS A 200 -8.51 -0.71 -11.31
N PRO A 201 -8.46 -2.01 -11.68
CA PRO A 201 -7.22 -2.68 -12.02
C PRO A 201 -6.49 -1.94 -13.15
N PHE A 202 -5.16 -1.75 -13.00
CA PHE A 202 -4.41 -0.99 -13.98
C PHE A 202 -3.11 -1.68 -14.42
N LEU A 203 -2.14 -1.90 -13.54
CA LEU A 203 -0.83 -2.45 -13.89
C LEU A 203 -0.52 -3.71 -13.10
N ASP A 204 -0.37 -4.84 -13.81
CA ASP A 204 0.08 -6.11 -13.24
C ASP A 204 1.60 -6.27 -13.43
N PHE A 205 2.34 -6.37 -12.32
CA PHE A 205 3.78 -6.60 -12.34
C PHE A 205 4.18 -8.07 -12.55
N ASN A 206 3.21 -9.00 -12.57
CA ASN A 206 3.46 -10.44 -12.69
C ASN A 206 3.50 -10.96 -14.13
N VAL A 207 3.45 -10.08 -15.12
CA VAL A 207 3.38 -10.46 -16.55
C VAL A 207 4.73 -10.99 -17.02
N ASN A 208 4.91 -12.32 -17.05
CA ASN A 208 6.17 -12.98 -17.40
C ASN A 208 6.70 -12.64 -18.79
N SER A 209 5.86 -12.37 -19.78
CA SER A 209 6.31 -11.93 -21.11
C SER A 209 7.01 -10.56 -21.08
N GLU A 210 6.65 -9.70 -20.13
CA GLU A 210 7.30 -8.40 -19.91
C GLU A 210 8.56 -8.57 -19.08
N LEU A 211 8.48 -9.32 -17.98
CA LEU A 211 9.59 -9.60 -17.08
C LEU A 211 10.78 -10.26 -17.79
N ALA A 212 10.48 -11.21 -18.68
CA ALA A 212 11.50 -11.96 -19.42
C ALA A 212 12.39 -11.07 -20.31
N LYS A 213 11.93 -9.90 -20.74
CA LYS A 213 12.72 -8.93 -21.51
C LYS A 213 13.94 -8.42 -20.71
N PHE A 214 13.91 -8.57 -19.37
CA PHE A 214 14.93 -8.11 -18.44
C PHE A 214 15.59 -9.26 -17.66
N GLY A 215 15.32 -10.51 -18.06
CA GLY A 215 15.83 -11.68 -17.36
C GLY A 215 15.14 -11.92 -16.01
N LEU A 216 13.96 -11.34 -15.81
CA LEU A 216 13.15 -11.48 -14.61
C LEU A 216 11.99 -12.44 -14.83
N HIS A 217 11.46 -12.99 -13.74
CA HIS A 217 10.29 -13.86 -13.79
C HIS A 217 9.49 -13.87 -12.47
N ASN A 218 8.23 -14.24 -12.57
CA ASN A 218 7.33 -14.53 -11.46
C ASN A 218 7.04 -16.03 -11.47
N GLY A 219 7.31 -16.72 -10.36
CA GLY A 219 7.21 -18.18 -10.26
C GLY A 219 8.42 -18.92 -10.83
N GLY A 220 8.50 -20.22 -10.64
CA GLY A 220 9.61 -21.06 -11.12
C GLY A 220 10.78 -21.15 -10.14
N ALA A 221 12.02 -21.11 -10.63
CA ALA A 221 13.22 -21.31 -9.83
C ALA A 221 13.45 -20.18 -8.81
N GLN A 222 14.06 -20.52 -7.67
CA GLN A 222 14.55 -19.55 -6.68
C GLN A 222 15.95 -19.09 -7.10
N ASP A 223 16.00 -18.19 -8.08
CA ASP A 223 17.24 -17.62 -8.62
C ASP A 223 17.22 -16.10 -8.61
N ALA A 224 18.28 -15.48 -9.14
CA ALA A 224 18.44 -14.03 -9.12
C ALA A 224 17.41 -13.26 -10.00
N GLY A 225 16.71 -13.94 -10.91
CA GLY A 225 15.69 -13.36 -11.76
C GLY A 225 14.28 -13.38 -11.14
N LEU A 226 14.09 -14.16 -10.06
CA LEU A 226 12.78 -14.24 -9.42
C LEU A 226 12.47 -12.96 -8.66
N LEU A 227 11.27 -12.40 -8.88
CA LEU A 227 10.81 -11.19 -8.18
C LEU A 227 10.69 -11.40 -6.67
N ASN A 228 11.07 -10.39 -5.89
CA ASN A 228 10.89 -10.36 -4.44
C ASN A 228 9.41 -10.31 -4.06
N GLU A 229 9.10 -10.74 -2.81
CA GLU A 229 7.76 -10.69 -2.26
C GLU A 229 7.28 -9.27 -2.02
N LYS A 230 8.06 -8.49 -1.26
CA LYS A 230 7.62 -7.23 -0.64
C LYS A 230 7.84 -6.03 -1.55
N TRP A 231 6.87 -5.74 -2.39
CA TRP A 231 6.81 -4.50 -3.16
C TRP A 231 6.13 -3.42 -2.33
N GLU A 232 6.88 -2.36 -1.96
CA GLU A 232 6.48 -1.44 -0.88
C GLU A 232 6.70 0.03 -1.22
N SER A 233 6.99 0.39 -2.48
CA SER A 233 7.07 1.80 -2.84
C SER A 233 6.69 2.09 -4.28
N LEU A 234 6.16 3.30 -4.49
CA LEU A 234 5.86 3.86 -5.80
C LEU A 234 6.45 5.27 -5.91
N ALA A 235 6.98 5.61 -7.08
CA ALA A 235 7.35 6.99 -7.40
C ALA A 235 7.08 7.29 -8.87
N LEU A 236 6.57 8.48 -9.16
CA LEU A 236 6.37 8.97 -10.51
C LEU A 236 7.36 10.10 -10.83
N VAL A 237 8.06 9.97 -11.96
CA VAL A 237 8.96 10.99 -12.47
C VAL A 237 8.51 11.37 -13.88
N ALA A 238 8.23 12.64 -14.09
CA ALA A 238 7.86 13.12 -15.43
C ALA A 238 9.00 12.88 -16.43
N VAL A 239 8.67 12.33 -17.61
CA VAL A 239 9.64 12.12 -18.70
C VAL A 239 10.25 13.45 -19.14
N GLU A 240 9.44 14.51 -19.20
CA GLU A 240 9.91 15.86 -19.48
C GLU A 240 9.86 16.76 -18.23
N PRO A 241 11.00 17.42 -17.85
CA PRO A 241 11.02 18.33 -16.73
C PRO A 241 10.06 19.51 -16.93
N ARG A 242 9.46 20.00 -15.82
CA ARG A 242 8.65 21.22 -15.86
C ARG A 242 9.48 22.37 -16.41
N GLY A 243 9.09 22.92 -17.57
CA GLY A 243 9.77 24.08 -18.16
C GLY A 243 9.93 24.04 -19.68
N HIS A 244 9.84 22.90 -20.32
CA HIS A 244 9.75 22.83 -21.76
C HIS A 244 8.40 23.38 -22.21
N LYS A 245 8.37 24.57 -22.78
CA LYS A 245 7.20 25.16 -23.44
C LYS A 245 7.03 24.46 -24.79
N ASP A 246 6.52 23.29 -24.82
CA ASP A 246 6.09 22.65 -26.04
C ASP A 246 4.79 23.29 -26.51
N LYS A 247 4.86 24.12 -27.52
CA LYS A 247 3.72 24.87 -28.09
C LYS A 247 2.67 23.96 -28.74
N HIS A 248 2.90 22.64 -28.79
CA HIS A 248 2.05 21.65 -29.43
C HIS A 248 1.62 20.48 -28.52
N SER A 249 1.90 20.54 -27.23
CA SER A 249 1.59 19.43 -26.33
C SER A 249 0.08 19.29 -26.12
N LYS A 250 -0.46 18.21 -26.67
CA LYS A 250 -1.75 17.64 -26.26
C LYS A 250 -1.69 17.40 -24.74
N LYS A 251 -2.83 17.53 -24.06
CA LYS A 251 -3.05 17.45 -22.61
C LYS A 251 -2.56 16.16 -21.90
N THR A 252 -1.70 15.36 -22.47
CA THR A 252 -1.17 14.13 -21.90
C THR A 252 0.28 14.31 -21.49
N ARG A 253 0.63 13.91 -20.25
CA ARG A 253 2.01 13.85 -19.78
C ARG A 253 2.41 12.41 -19.60
N GLU A 254 3.66 12.11 -19.95
CA GLU A 254 4.27 10.82 -19.75
C GLU A 254 5.10 10.83 -18.47
N TYR A 255 5.06 9.72 -17.75
CA TYR A 255 5.78 9.52 -16.50
C TYR A 255 6.49 8.19 -16.53
N PHE A 256 7.66 8.14 -15.91
CA PHE A 256 8.25 6.87 -15.44
C PHE A 256 7.62 6.53 -14.10
N LEU A 257 7.15 5.28 -13.98
CA LEU A 257 6.74 4.70 -12.71
C LEU A 257 7.89 3.84 -12.18
N PHE A 258 8.34 4.17 -10.98
CA PHE A 258 9.31 3.36 -10.24
C PHE A 258 8.59 2.63 -9.11
N SER A 259 8.90 1.36 -8.94
CA SER A 259 8.47 0.56 -7.79
C SER A 259 9.67 -0.20 -7.24
N PHE A 260 9.78 -0.26 -5.92
CA PHE A 260 10.87 -0.92 -5.24
C PHE A 260 10.35 -1.96 -4.26
N SER A 261 11.08 -3.06 -4.14
CA SER A 261 10.81 -4.08 -3.14
C SER A 261 11.71 -3.90 -1.92
N ASP A 262 11.14 -4.14 -0.73
CA ASP A 262 11.91 -4.46 0.46
C ASP A 262 12.43 -5.90 0.35
N ASN A 263 13.66 -6.15 0.74
CA ASN A 263 14.25 -7.50 0.74
C ASN A 263 14.15 -8.21 2.09
N ASP A 264 13.44 -7.64 3.04
CA ASP A 264 13.16 -8.22 4.36
C ASP A 264 14.44 -8.72 5.10
N PHE A 265 15.53 -7.94 4.98
CA PHE A 265 16.85 -8.25 5.55
C PHE A 265 17.50 -9.54 5.02
N ILE A 266 17.10 -10.05 3.86
CA ILE A 266 17.73 -11.23 3.23
C ILE A 266 19.23 -10.98 2.96
N THR A 267 19.63 -9.72 2.67
CA THR A 267 21.02 -9.32 2.48
C THR A 267 21.65 -8.91 3.82
N GLN A 268 22.36 -9.81 4.46
CA GLN A 268 22.97 -9.56 5.79
C GLN A 268 24.46 -9.19 5.76
N ASP A 269 25.13 -9.26 4.60
CA ASP A 269 26.58 -9.10 4.45
C ASP A 269 27.03 -7.68 4.05
N GLY A 270 26.33 -6.64 4.46
CA GLY A 270 26.68 -5.25 4.16
C GLY A 270 27.73 -4.66 5.09
N ARG A 271 28.92 -4.26 4.59
CA ARG A 271 29.83 -3.38 5.32
C ARG A 271 29.38 -1.92 5.19
N PHE A 272 29.28 -1.21 6.31
CA PHE A 272 28.61 0.07 6.45
C PHE A 272 29.14 1.23 5.56
N HIS A 273 30.38 1.20 5.09
CA HIS A 273 30.98 2.26 4.25
C HIS A 273 30.96 1.97 2.75
N GLU A 274 31.01 0.74 2.36
CA GLU A 274 30.92 0.31 0.96
C GLU A 274 29.49 -0.11 0.59
N ALA A 275 28.64 -0.40 1.60
CA ALA A 275 27.28 -0.85 1.42
C ALA A 275 26.42 0.16 0.61
N PHE A 276 26.64 1.47 0.78
CA PHE A 276 25.88 2.46 0.01
C PHE A 276 26.24 2.42 -1.48
N ARG A 277 27.48 2.12 -1.85
CA ARG A 277 27.89 1.91 -3.26
C ARG A 277 27.57 0.50 -3.75
N LEU A 278 27.72 -0.51 -2.91
CA LEU A 278 27.38 -1.90 -3.24
C LEU A 278 25.87 -2.16 -3.21
N LEU A 279 25.13 -1.49 -2.31
CA LEU A 279 23.68 -1.50 -2.34
C LEU A 279 23.17 -0.78 -3.60
N GLN A 280 23.71 0.36 -3.99
CA GLN A 280 23.38 0.96 -5.29
C GLN A 280 23.72 0.03 -6.48
N HIS A 281 24.79 -0.74 -6.42
CA HIS A 281 25.16 -1.67 -7.49
C HIS A 281 24.39 -3.01 -7.41
N LYS A 282 24.27 -3.62 -6.24
CA LYS A 282 23.52 -4.88 -6.08
C LYS A 282 22.00 -4.70 -6.15
N TYR A 283 21.47 -3.58 -5.65
CA TYR A 283 20.03 -3.29 -5.80
C TYR A 283 19.69 -2.77 -7.20
N ALA A 284 20.60 -2.05 -7.87
CA ALA A 284 20.46 -1.76 -9.29
C ALA A 284 20.47 -3.04 -10.14
N ASP A 285 21.21 -4.07 -9.71
CA ASP A 285 21.26 -5.36 -10.40
C ASP A 285 20.09 -6.28 -10.02
N TYR A 286 19.47 -6.11 -8.84
CA TYR A 286 18.42 -7.04 -8.39
C TYR A 286 17.00 -6.61 -8.73
N HIS A 287 16.63 -5.34 -8.75
CA HIS A 287 15.26 -4.90 -9.05
C HIS A 287 15.12 -3.42 -9.45
N SER A 288 16.16 -2.76 -9.90
CA SER A 288 15.93 -1.54 -10.64
C SER A 288 15.42 -1.94 -12.02
N TYR A 289 14.13 -1.89 -12.21
CA TYR A 289 13.60 -1.69 -13.53
C TYR A 289 14.24 -0.42 -14.06
N ARG A 290 15.37 -0.54 -14.76
CA ARG A 290 15.83 0.55 -15.61
C ARG A 290 14.81 0.64 -16.73
N THR A 291 13.84 1.51 -16.52
CA THR A 291 12.74 1.78 -17.42
C THR A 291 13.22 2.57 -18.64
N HIS A 292 14.24 2.10 -19.33
CA HIS A 292 14.52 2.65 -20.67
C HIS A 292 13.48 2.19 -21.71
N GLU A 293 12.57 1.28 -21.36
CA GLU A 293 11.56 0.77 -22.29
C GLU A 293 10.21 0.43 -21.61
N PHE A 294 9.96 0.79 -20.34
CA PHE A 294 8.71 0.47 -19.65
C PHE A 294 7.68 1.58 -19.72
N TRP A 295 6.60 1.29 -20.34
CA TRP A 295 5.25 1.84 -20.29
C TRP A 295 5.17 3.34 -19.99
N PRO A 296 5.08 4.20 -21.00
CA PRO A 296 4.65 5.56 -20.76
C PRO A 296 3.23 5.53 -20.21
N LEU A 297 3.09 5.87 -18.93
CA LEU A 297 1.80 6.09 -18.31
C LEU A 297 1.18 7.33 -18.96
N GLN A 298 0.21 7.16 -19.82
CA GLN A 298 -0.55 8.29 -20.36
C GLN A 298 -1.71 8.62 -19.45
N VAL A 299 -1.53 9.57 -18.56
CA VAL A 299 -2.61 10.12 -17.74
C VAL A 299 -3.34 11.19 -18.56
N ARG A 300 -4.57 10.89 -19.01
CA ARG A 300 -5.45 11.87 -19.66
C ARG A 300 -6.19 12.67 -18.59
N ARG A 301 -6.19 13.99 -18.73
CA ARG A 301 -7.05 14.90 -17.95
C ARG A 301 -8.46 14.88 -18.52
#